data_45252b8f78d3e5ac143b9340ef138a0a
#
_entry.id   45252b8f78d3e5ac143b9340ef138a0a
#
_cell.length_a   1.000
_cell.length_b   1.000
_cell.length_c   1.000
_cell.angle_alpha   90.00
_cell.angle_beta   90.00
_cell.angle_gamma   90.00
#
_symmetry.space_group_name_H-M   'P 1'
#
loop_
_entity.id
_entity.type
_entity.pdbx_description
1 polymer ?
#
loop_
_entity_poly.entity_id
_entity_poly.type
_entity_poly.pdbx_seq_one_letter_code
_entity_poly.pdbx_strand_id
1 'polypeptide(L)'
;VKNFHNEKADLKGNESIIAVLDGQQRLTSLYIGLKGSYAYKLSYRRWDNPNAYPVRKLYLNLLQPSEDSEWEYEFDFLTETEARGNDSTHFWFMVGDILDMKSLSDVMKYWSKHIVYVNHSSKQCDFANETLSKLYEVIHVSPTICYYLEDSTKLDKVLNIFIRVNSGGTTLSYSDLLLSFATAQWDKLDARKVIYDFVDEINEMGGGFHITKDFVLKSCLVLCDFEDISFKVDNFNRTNMLKIQE
;
A
#
# COMPACT_ATOMS: atom_id res chain seq x y z
N VAL A 1 5.23 -13.00 7.98
CA VAL A 1 5.46 -11.72 7.27
C VAL A 1 5.94 -10.75 8.32
N LYS A 2 7.22 -10.34 8.29
CA LYS A 2 7.69 -9.25 9.15
C LYS A 2 7.01 -7.97 8.66
N ASN A 3 6.13 -7.40 9.49
CA ASN A 3 5.56 -6.09 9.23
C ASN A 3 6.64 -5.03 9.43
N PHE A 4 7.19 -4.52 8.34
CA PHE A 4 8.14 -3.40 8.36
C PHE A 4 7.47 -2.03 8.54
N HIS A 5 6.24 -2.00 9.03
CA HIS A 5 5.47 -0.76 9.18
C HIS A 5 5.94 0.18 10.29
N ASN A 6 6.95 -0.21 11.08
CA ASN A 6 7.42 0.56 12.23
C ASN A 6 8.87 1.07 12.08
N GLU A 7 9.48 0.96 10.91
CA GLU A 7 10.77 1.57 10.70
C GLU A 7 10.60 3.08 10.50
N LYS A 8 11.29 3.88 11.31
CA LYS A 8 11.33 5.33 11.11
C LYS A 8 11.92 5.61 9.73
N ALA A 9 11.21 6.41 8.93
CA ALA A 9 11.72 6.85 7.64
C ALA A 9 13.03 7.64 7.86
N ASP A 10 14.08 7.27 7.13
CA ASP A 10 15.30 8.07 7.07
C ASP A 10 15.03 9.31 6.21
N LEU A 11 14.91 10.44 6.87
CA LEU A 11 14.60 11.72 6.21
C LEU A 11 15.78 12.30 5.44
N LYS A 12 17.00 11.70 5.56
CA LYS A 12 18.23 12.14 4.88
C LYS A 12 18.47 13.66 4.93
N GLY A 13 18.07 14.30 6.03
CA GLY A 13 18.19 15.74 6.22
C GLY A 13 17.11 16.57 5.52
N ASN A 14 16.09 15.98 4.92
CA ASN A 14 14.95 16.71 4.39
C ASN A 14 14.11 17.28 5.53
N GLU A 15 13.90 18.59 5.53
CA GLU A 15 13.09 19.29 6.53
C GLU A 15 11.59 19.17 6.26
N SER A 16 11.19 18.85 5.03
CA SER A 16 9.79 18.66 4.66
C SER A 16 9.56 17.29 4.02
N ILE A 17 8.51 16.63 4.47
CA ILE A 17 8.05 15.34 3.96
C ILE A 17 6.57 15.42 3.60
N ILE A 18 6.17 14.69 2.57
CA ILE A 18 4.76 14.51 2.23
C ILE A 18 4.33 13.17 2.81
N ALA A 19 3.37 13.21 3.75
CA ALA A 19 2.79 12.02 4.34
C ALA A 19 1.54 11.60 3.58
N VAL A 20 1.42 10.31 3.27
CA VAL A 20 0.23 9.75 2.65
C VAL A 20 -0.74 9.32 3.73
N LEU A 21 -1.89 10.00 3.83
CA LEU A 21 -2.91 9.71 4.83
C LEU A 21 -3.85 8.59 4.39
N ASP A 22 -4.30 8.63 3.14
CA ASP A 22 -5.18 7.62 2.55
C ASP A 22 -4.61 7.09 1.23
N GLY A 23 -5.07 5.90 0.85
CA GLY A 23 -4.62 5.24 -0.38
C GLY A 23 -3.26 4.54 -0.26
N GLN A 24 -2.73 4.32 0.94
CA GLN A 24 -1.45 3.64 1.15
C GLN A 24 -1.39 2.27 0.48
N GLN A 25 -2.45 1.48 0.57
CA GLN A 25 -2.51 0.16 -0.09
C GLN A 25 -2.50 0.30 -1.61
N ARG A 26 -3.24 1.25 -2.18
CA ARG A 26 -3.28 1.53 -3.63
C ARG A 26 -1.90 1.95 -4.14
N LEU A 27 -1.24 2.88 -3.43
CA LEU A 27 0.12 3.31 -3.78
C LEU A 27 1.15 2.20 -3.60
N THR A 28 1.01 1.37 -2.58
CA THR A 28 1.88 0.19 -2.38
C THR A 28 1.72 -0.80 -3.53
N SER A 29 0.51 -1.07 -3.97
CA SER A 29 0.25 -1.95 -5.11
C SER A 29 0.86 -1.41 -6.40
N LEU A 30 0.70 -0.10 -6.66
CA LEU A 30 1.35 0.56 -7.80
C LEU A 30 2.88 0.51 -7.70
N TYR A 31 3.42 0.76 -6.50
CA TYR A 31 4.86 0.66 -6.28
C TYR A 31 5.39 -0.75 -6.53
N ILE A 32 4.70 -1.78 -6.03
CA ILE A 32 5.07 -3.18 -6.27
C ILE A 32 5.06 -3.50 -7.76
N GLY A 33 4.02 -3.08 -8.48
CA GLY A 33 3.89 -3.34 -9.91
C GLY A 33 4.91 -2.61 -10.77
N LEU A 34 5.25 -1.36 -10.43
CA LEU A 34 6.09 -0.50 -11.26
C LEU A 34 7.57 -0.51 -10.87
N LYS A 35 7.90 -0.54 -9.59
CA LYS A 35 9.29 -0.40 -9.08
C LYS A 35 9.71 -1.51 -8.14
N GLY A 36 8.76 -2.11 -7.45
CA GLY A 36 9.02 -3.08 -6.41
C GLY A 36 9.11 -4.51 -6.94
N SER A 37 8.77 -5.40 -6.06
CA SER A 37 8.71 -6.83 -6.33
C SER A 37 7.68 -7.48 -5.42
N TYR A 38 7.26 -8.66 -5.80
CA TYR A 38 6.37 -9.49 -5.02
C TYR A 38 7.01 -10.85 -4.78
N ALA A 39 6.79 -11.41 -3.60
CA ALA A 39 7.26 -12.75 -3.29
C ALA A 39 6.20 -13.50 -2.49
N TYR A 40 5.88 -14.69 -2.91
CA TYR A 40 5.04 -15.62 -2.16
C TYR A 40 5.74 -16.94 -1.98
N LYS A 41 5.31 -17.66 -0.95
CA LYS A 41 5.91 -18.94 -0.60
C LYS A 41 5.52 -20.00 -1.63
N LEU A 42 6.52 -20.67 -2.18
CA LEU A 42 6.31 -21.84 -3.02
C LEU A 42 5.69 -22.98 -2.20
N SER A 43 4.76 -23.69 -2.82
CA SER A 43 4.16 -24.90 -2.24
C SER A 43 5.23 -25.93 -1.89
N TYR A 44 5.00 -26.68 -0.82
CA TYR A 44 5.88 -27.76 -0.36
C TYR A 44 7.30 -27.33 0.07
N ARG A 45 7.58 -26.04 0.20
CA ARG A 45 8.85 -25.55 0.78
C ARG A 45 8.67 -25.19 2.26
N ARG A 46 9.73 -25.32 3.05
CA ARG A 46 9.72 -24.92 4.45
C ARG A 46 9.67 -23.41 4.58
N TRP A 47 9.08 -22.91 5.66
CA TRP A 47 8.91 -21.46 5.91
C TRP A 47 10.25 -20.73 6.16
N ASP A 48 11.22 -21.44 6.71
CA ASP A 48 12.57 -20.97 7.02
C ASP A 48 13.55 -21.02 5.84
N ASN A 49 13.13 -21.59 4.72
CA ASN A 49 13.95 -21.70 3.52
C ASN A 49 13.88 -20.39 2.71
N PRO A 50 14.98 -19.60 2.58
CA PRO A 50 15.01 -18.37 1.77
C PRO A 50 14.60 -18.59 0.31
N ASN A 51 14.92 -19.76 -0.27
CA ASN A 51 14.59 -20.10 -1.64
C ASN A 51 13.12 -20.47 -1.82
N ALA A 52 12.32 -20.47 -0.75
CA ALA A 52 10.88 -20.66 -0.83
C ALA A 52 10.13 -19.42 -1.31
N TYR A 53 10.80 -18.25 -1.36
CA TYR A 53 10.21 -16.95 -1.68
C TYR A 53 10.93 -16.29 -2.87
N PRO A 54 10.82 -16.85 -4.09
CA PRO A 54 11.45 -16.25 -5.26
C PRO A 54 10.88 -14.85 -5.49
N VAL A 55 11.78 -13.92 -5.77
CA VAL A 55 11.42 -12.54 -6.09
C VAL A 55 10.83 -12.49 -7.50
N ARG A 56 9.66 -11.87 -7.63
CA ARG A 56 8.93 -11.69 -8.87
C ARG A 56 8.69 -10.22 -9.14
N LYS A 57 8.68 -9.86 -10.42
CA LYS A 57 8.26 -8.53 -10.90
C LYS A 57 7.01 -8.66 -11.74
N LEU A 58 6.31 -7.56 -11.94
CA LEU A 58 5.14 -7.54 -12.79
C LEU A 58 5.57 -7.49 -14.26
N TYR A 59 5.02 -8.39 -15.05
CA TYR A 59 5.19 -8.46 -16.50
C TYR A 59 3.85 -8.37 -17.19
N LEU A 60 3.88 -7.92 -18.43
CA LEU A 60 2.75 -7.77 -19.34
C LEU A 60 3.02 -8.58 -20.60
N ASN A 61 2.10 -9.44 -20.99
CA ASN A 61 2.19 -10.15 -22.25
C ASN A 61 1.89 -9.21 -23.43
N LEU A 62 2.79 -9.17 -24.40
CA LEU A 62 2.67 -8.31 -25.57
C LEU A 62 2.14 -9.02 -26.83
N LEU A 63 1.91 -10.33 -26.82
CA LEU A 63 1.54 -11.05 -28.04
C LEU A 63 0.06 -11.39 -28.16
N GLN A 64 -0.66 -11.41 -27.04
CA GLN A 64 -2.09 -11.70 -27.04
C GLN A 64 -2.80 -11.08 -25.80
N PRO A 65 -4.12 -10.86 -25.90
CA PRO A 65 -4.93 -10.48 -24.73
C PRO A 65 -5.00 -11.60 -23.72
N SER A 66 -5.50 -11.28 -22.54
CA SER A 66 -5.77 -12.28 -21.49
C SER A 66 -6.75 -13.36 -21.99
N GLU A 67 -6.51 -14.60 -21.60
CA GLU A 67 -7.47 -15.69 -21.80
C GLU A 67 -8.73 -15.52 -20.94
N ASP A 68 -8.61 -14.80 -19.83
CA ASP A 68 -9.74 -14.44 -18.98
C ASP A 68 -10.51 -13.27 -19.62
N SER A 69 -11.76 -13.52 -19.98
CA SER A 69 -12.63 -12.53 -20.64
C SER A 69 -12.95 -11.29 -19.80
N GLU A 70 -12.65 -11.30 -18.51
CA GLU A 70 -12.80 -10.12 -17.63
C GLU A 70 -11.65 -9.12 -17.83
N TRP A 71 -10.53 -9.55 -18.42
CA TRP A 71 -9.31 -8.74 -18.55
C TRP A 71 -8.91 -8.58 -20.01
N GLU A 72 -8.66 -7.34 -20.42
CA GLU A 72 -8.17 -7.04 -21.76
C GLU A 72 -6.69 -7.41 -21.95
N TYR A 73 -5.90 -7.29 -20.88
CA TYR A 73 -4.45 -7.50 -20.88
C TYR A 73 -4.06 -8.60 -19.89
N GLU A 74 -3.05 -9.37 -20.26
CA GLU A 74 -2.50 -10.42 -19.43
C GLU A 74 -1.28 -9.90 -18.67
N PHE A 75 -1.43 -9.81 -17.32
CA PHE A 75 -0.36 -9.46 -16.39
C PHE A 75 -0.04 -10.65 -15.50
N ASP A 76 1.25 -10.88 -15.23
CA ASP A 76 1.66 -11.87 -14.24
C ASP A 76 2.90 -11.43 -13.46
N PHE A 77 3.01 -11.95 -12.24
CA PHE A 77 4.20 -11.79 -11.40
C PHE A 77 5.17 -12.95 -11.65
N LEU A 78 6.18 -12.71 -12.47
CA LEU A 78 7.16 -13.70 -12.89
C LEU A 78 8.53 -13.46 -12.28
N THR A 79 9.27 -14.54 -12.04
CA THR A 79 10.72 -14.46 -11.86
C THR A 79 11.39 -14.12 -13.18
N GLU A 80 12.61 -13.61 -13.13
CA GLU A 80 13.38 -13.31 -14.35
C GLU A 80 13.55 -14.55 -15.27
N THR A 81 13.66 -15.74 -14.68
CA THR A 81 13.78 -16.98 -15.42
C THR A 81 12.48 -17.35 -16.15
N GLU A 82 11.34 -17.22 -15.43
CA GLU A 82 10.02 -17.47 -16.03
C GLU A 82 9.72 -16.49 -17.17
N ALA A 83 10.04 -15.21 -16.97
CA ALA A 83 9.82 -14.16 -17.98
C ALA A 83 10.70 -14.28 -19.24
N ARG A 84 11.81 -15.00 -19.18
CA ARG A 84 12.64 -15.30 -20.37
C ARG A 84 12.07 -16.44 -21.21
N GLY A 85 11.08 -17.17 -20.74
CA GLY A 85 10.41 -18.27 -21.42
C GLY A 85 9.42 -17.78 -22.47
N ASN A 86 9.86 -16.89 -23.39
CA ASN A 86 9.02 -16.45 -24.50
C ASN A 86 8.69 -17.61 -25.44
N ASP A 87 7.46 -17.64 -25.93
CA ASP A 87 6.96 -18.63 -26.88
C ASP A 87 6.13 -17.98 -28.00
N SER A 88 5.34 -18.74 -28.72
CA SER A 88 4.50 -18.21 -29.80
C SER A 88 3.34 -17.34 -29.35
N THR A 89 3.01 -17.39 -28.06
CA THR A 89 1.85 -16.71 -27.45
C THR A 89 2.25 -15.72 -26.36
N HIS A 90 3.47 -15.83 -25.82
CA HIS A 90 3.94 -14.98 -24.74
C HIS A 90 5.25 -14.29 -25.09
N PHE A 91 5.24 -12.99 -24.96
CA PHE A 91 6.42 -12.13 -24.87
C PHE A 91 6.26 -11.18 -23.70
N TRP A 92 7.02 -11.44 -22.65
CA TRP A 92 6.88 -10.77 -21.38
C TRP A 92 7.69 -9.47 -21.32
N PHE A 93 6.97 -8.35 -21.25
CA PHE A 93 7.53 -7.03 -21.03
C PHE A 93 7.52 -6.71 -19.53
N MET A 94 8.66 -6.38 -18.91
CA MET A 94 8.69 -5.95 -17.52
C MET A 94 8.04 -4.57 -17.40
N VAL A 95 6.91 -4.51 -16.69
CA VAL A 95 6.08 -3.28 -16.61
C VAL A 95 6.86 -2.08 -16.11
N GLY A 96 7.81 -2.32 -15.18
CA GLY A 96 8.67 -1.26 -14.65
C GLY A 96 9.55 -0.56 -15.67
N ASP A 97 9.90 -1.22 -16.78
CA ASP A 97 10.76 -0.65 -17.82
C ASP A 97 10.09 0.54 -18.54
N ILE A 98 8.76 0.63 -18.48
CA ILE A 98 8.03 1.77 -19.05
C ILE A 98 8.44 3.10 -18.40
N LEU A 99 8.87 3.09 -17.13
CA LEU A 99 9.29 4.29 -16.41
C LEU A 99 10.56 4.93 -16.98
N ASP A 100 11.39 4.15 -17.65
CA ASP A 100 12.63 4.60 -18.29
C ASP A 100 12.39 5.10 -19.73
N MET A 101 11.23 4.82 -20.31
CA MET A 101 10.83 5.30 -21.63
C MET A 101 10.29 6.74 -21.52
N LYS A 102 11.09 7.71 -21.91
CA LYS A 102 10.79 9.15 -21.77
C LYS A 102 9.90 9.70 -22.87
N SER A 103 9.74 8.98 -23.95
CA SER A 103 8.98 9.39 -25.12
C SER A 103 8.34 8.21 -25.83
N LEU A 104 7.27 8.49 -26.60
CA LEU A 104 6.67 7.48 -27.46
C LEU A 104 7.67 6.92 -28.50
N SER A 105 8.68 7.71 -28.86
CA SER A 105 9.77 7.24 -29.73
C SER A 105 10.57 6.09 -29.08
N ASP A 106 10.74 6.09 -27.76
CA ASP A 106 11.45 5.02 -27.06
C ASP A 106 10.60 3.76 -27.03
N VAL A 107 9.28 3.89 -26.88
CA VAL A 107 8.31 2.79 -27.02
C VAL A 107 8.38 2.17 -28.40
N MET A 108 8.37 3.01 -29.46
CA MET A 108 8.47 2.54 -30.85
C MET A 108 9.80 1.84 -31.16
N LYS A 109 10.91 2.34 -30.63
CA LYS A 109 12.22 1.68 -30.75
C LYS A 109 12.22 0.30 -30.08
N TYR A 110 11.65 0.20 -28.86
CA TYR A 110 11.53 -1.07 -28.16
C TYR A 110 10.68 -2.07 -28.96
N TRP A 111 9.47 -1.65 -29.36
CA TRP A 111 8.55 -2.44 -30.14
C TRP A 111 9.18 -2.94 -31.46
N SER A 112 9.80 -2.05 -32.23
CA SER A 112 10.47 -2.39 -33.48
C SER A 112 11.57 -3.44 -33.25
N LYS A 113 12.45 -3.20 -32.27
CA LYS A 113 13.58 -4.06 -31.95
C LYS A 113 13.18 -5.45 -31.46
N HIS A 114 12.18 -5.53 -30.60
CA HIS A 114 11.88 -6.76 -29.86
C HIS A 114 10.67 -7.53 -30.42
N ILE A 115 9.81 -6.87 -31.18
CA ILE A 115 8.59 -7.49 -31.72
C ILE A 115 8.69 -7.63 -33.25
N VAL A 116 8.92 -6.52 -33.96
CA VAL A 116 8.91 -6.54 -35.43
C VAL A 116 10.05 -7.36 -36.01
N TYR A 117 11.27 -7.16 -35.53
CA TYR A 117 12.44 -7.87 -36.03
C TYR A 117 12.51 -9.36 -35.65
N VAL A 118 11.67 -9.80 -34.72
CA VAL A 118 11.59 -11.22 -34.31
C VAL A 118 10.59 -12.02 -35.14
N ASN A 119 9.92 -11.36 -36.12
CA ASN A 119 9.04 -12.00 -37.09
C ASN A 119 7.74 -12.57 -36.49
N HIS A 120 7.12 -11.88 -35.57
CA HIS A 120 5.77 -12.17 -35.09
C HIS A 120 4.72 -11.87 -36.20
N SER A 121 3.52 -12.44 -36.07
CA SER A 121 2.42 -12.16 -36.99
C SER A 121 1.99 -10.68 -36.94
N SER A 122 1.39 -10.17 -38.02
CA SER A 122 0.90 -8.79 -38.08
C SER A 122 -0.03 -8.47 -36.89
N LYS A 123 -0.96 -9.39 -36.56
CA LYS A 123 -1.87 -9.21 -35.41
C LYS A 123 -1.14 -9.05 -34.07
N GLN A 124 -0.08 -9.84 -33.88
CA GLN A 124 0.74 -9.74 -32.66
C GLN A 124 1.53 -8.43 -32.62
N CYS A 125 2.07 -8.02 -33.76
CA CYS A 125 2.77 -6.73 -33.87
C CYS A 125 1.84 -5.55 -33.55
N ASP A 126 0.62 -5.57 -34.10
CA ASP A 126 -0.39 -4.53 -33.87
C ASP A 126 -0.81 -4.49 -32.41
N PHE A 127 -1.15 -5.66 -31.84
CA PHE A 127 -1.50 -5.78 -30.43
C PHE A 127 -0.39 -5.29 -29.49
N ALA A 128 0.86 -5.68 -29.75
CA ALA A 128 2.01 -5.23 -28.97
C ALA A 128 2.22 -3.71 -29.02
N ASN A 129 2.03 -3.12 -30.21
CA ASN A 129 2.13 -1.67 -30.39
C ASN A 129 1.05 -0.93 -29.61
N GLU A 130 -0.20 -1.35 -29.73
CA GLU A 130 -1.34 -0.76 -29.03
C GLU A 130 -1.17 -0.90 -27.50
N THR A 131 -0.80 -2.08 -27.04
CA THR A 131 -0.60 -2.38 -25.61
C THR A 131 0.51 -1.54 -24.99
N LEU A 132 1.69 -1.46 -25.64
CA LEU A 132 2.80 -0.65 -25.16
C LEU A 132 2.48 0.86 -25.20
N SER A 133 1.82 1.31 -26.28
CA SER A 133 1.40 2.71 -26.41
C SER A 133 0.38 3.08 -25.34
N LYS A 134 -0.56 2.18 -25.04
CA LYS A 134 -1.56 2.36 -23.99
C LYS A 134 -0.93 2.38 -22.62
N LEU A 135 0.01 1.48 -22.33
CA LEU A 135 0.74 1.47 -21.08
C LEU A 135 1.51 2.77 -20.89
N TYR A 136 2.20 3.27 -21.93
CA TYR A 136 2.90 4.55 -21.90
C TYR A 136 1.94 5.71 -21.64
N GLU A 137 0.81 5.76 -22.34
CA GLU A 137 -0.22 6.79 -22.16
C GLU A 137 -0.71 6.83 -20.70
N VAL A 138 -1.07 5.67 -20.14
CA VAL A 138 -1.60 5.54 -18.78
C VAL A 138 -0.58 5.99 -17.72
N ILE A 139 0.69 5.66 -17.92
CA ILE A 139 1.74 5.94 -16.93
C ILE A 139 2.30 7.36 -17.03
N HIS A 140 2.47 7.89 -18.26
CA HIS A 140 3.19 9.15 -18.47
C HIS A 140 2.31 10.34 -18.88
N VAL A 141 1.11 10.10 -19.43
CA VAL A 141 0.30 11.15 -20.03
C VAL A 141 -1.01 11.34 -19.29
N SER A 142 -1.73 10.25 -19.03
CA SER A 142 -3.05 10.34 -18.42
C SER A 142 -2.99 10.67 -16.93
N PRO A 143 -3.80 11.59 -16.43
CA PRO A 143 -3.88 11.90 -15.00
C PRO A 143 -4.67 10.82 -14.25
N THR A 144 -4.15 9.61 -14.20
CA THR A 144 -4.80 8.43 -13.60
C THR A 144 -4.82 8.44 -12.08
N ILE A 145 -3.89 9.17 -11.45
CA ILE A 145 -3.82 9.30 -10.01
C ILE A 145 -4.15 10.73 -9.61
N CYS A 146 -5.27 10.90 -8.93
CA CYS A 146 -5.66 12.17 -8.34
C CYS A 146 -5.37 12.16 -6.84
N TYR A 147 -4.82 13.24 -6.33
CA TYR A 147 -4.58 13.43 -4.90
C TYR A 147 -4.98 14.84 -4.46
N TYR A 148 -5.33 14.94 -3.18
CA TYR A 148 -5.54 16.22 -2.52
C TYR A 148 -4.34 16.49 -1.61
N LEU A 149 -3.69 17.64 -1.80
CA LEU A 149 -2.59 18.08 -0.97
C LEU A 149 -3.13 19.00 0.14
N GLU A 150 -2.89 18.63 1.39
CA GLU A 150 -3.21 19.47 2.55
C GLU A 150 -1.92 20.04 3.13
N ASP A 151 -1.80 21.36 3.10
CA ASP A 151 -0.61 22.10 3.57
C ASP A 151 -0.69 22.46 5.07
N SER A 152 -1.82 22.18 5.72
CA SER A 152 -1.99 22.52 7.14
C SER A 152 -1.19 21.57 8.01
N THR A 153 -0.40 22.15 8.91
CA THR A 153 0.29 21.42 9.98
C THR A 153 -0.58 21.16 11.21
N LYS A 154 -1.83 21.67 11.21
CA LYS A 154 -2.77 21.48 12.32
C LYS A 154 -3.30 20.05 12.29
N LEU A 155 -2.91 19.27 13.30
CA LEU A 155 -3.23 17.84 13.40
C LEU A 155 -4.76 17.60 13.38
N ASP A 156 -5.53 18.42 14.09
CA ASP A 156 -7.00 18.31 14.15
C ASP A 156 -7.64 18.47 12.76
N LYS A 157 -7.15 19.42 11.96
CA LYS A 157 -7.66 19.61 10.59
C LYS A 157 -7.35 18.38 9.73
N VAL A 158 -6.10 17.91 9.78
CA VAL A 158 -5.63 16.74 9.02
C VAL A 158 -6.47 15.51 9.35
N LEU A 159 -6.75 15.30 10.64
CA LEU A 159 -7.54 14.17 11.09
C LEU A 159 -9.02 14.26 10.72
N ASN A 160 -9.61 15.45 10.81
CA ASN A 160 -10.98 15.66 10.35
C ASN A 160 -11.11 15.36 8.85
N ILE A 161 -10.13 15.73 8.04
CA ILE A 161 -10.09 15.38 6.61
C ILE A 161 -9.99 13.86 6.45
N PHE A 162 -9.08 13.22 7.17
CA PHE A 162 -8.88 11.78 7.13
C PHE A 162 -10.16 10.99 7.48
N ILE A 163 -10.86 11.39 8.55
CA ILE A 163 -12.15 10.78 8.94
C ILE A 163 -13.18 10.90 7.82
N ARG A 164 -13.31 12.09 7.22
CA ARG A 164 -14.31 12.35 6.17
C ARG A 164 -14.02 11.56 4.91
N VAL A 165 -12.76 11.49 4.50
CA VAL A 165 -12.35 10.74 3.30
C VAL A 165 -12.58 9.24 3.47
N ASN A 166 -12.29 8.70 4.67
CA ASN A 166 -12.47 7.27 4.95
C ASN A 166 -13.92 6.88 5.30
N SER A 167 -14.84 7.83 5.48
CA SER A 167 -16.24 7.53 5.80
C SER A 167 -17.01 6.83 4.66
N GLY A 168 -16.50 6.85 3.44
CA GLY A 168 -17.09 6.19 2.27
C GLY A 168 -16.58 4.79 1.97
N GLY A 169 -15.59 4.29 2.75
CA GLY A 169 -14.97 2.97 2.57
C GLY A 169 -15.06 2.10 3.81
N THR A 170 -14.02 1.30 4.07
CA THR A 170 -13.89 0.58 5.35
C THR A 170 -13.79 1.61 6.47
N THR A 171 -14.85 1.73 7.24
CA THR A 171 -14.93 2.71 8.33
C THR A 171 -13.85 2.38 9.36
N LEU A 172 -12.83 3.23 9.46
CA LEU A 172 -11.92 3.17 10.59
C LEU A 172 -12.73 3.46 11.85
N SER A 173 -12.57 2.61 12.84
CA SER A 173 -13.23 2.88 14.12
C SER A 173 -12.64 4.14 14.72
N TYR A 174 -13.46 4.90 15.43
CA TYR A 174 -12.97 6.06 16.18
C TYR A 174 -11.81 5.71 17.10
N SER A 175 -11.80 4.52 17.66
CA SER A 175 -10.72 4.02 18.51
C SER A 175 -9.39 3.85 17.78
N ASP A 176 -9.38 3.46 16.49
CA ASP A 176 -8.15 3.38 15.69
C ASP A 176 -7.52 4.75 15.49
N LEU A 177 -8.36 5.76 15.31
CA LEU A 177 -7.92 7.16 15.22
C LEU A 177 -7.37 7.64 16.56
N LEU A 178 -8.09 7.38 17.63
CA LEU A 178 -7.69 7.78 18.98
C LEU A 178 -6.37 7.12 19.39
N LEU A 179 -6.21 5.86 19.08
CA LEU A 179 -4.97 5.14 19.31
C LEU A 179 -3.82 5.75 18.51
N SER A 180 -4.08 6.18 17.25
CA SER A 180 -3.08 6.89 16.45
C SER A 180 -2.69 8.24 17.06
N PHE A 181 -3.66 8.95 17.63
CA PHE A 181 -3.40 10.20 18.37
C PHE A 181 -2.58 9.96 19.64
N ALA A 182 -2.96 8.98 20.45
CA ALA A 182 -2.23 8.62 21.65
C ALA A 182 -0.78 8.26 21.30
N THR A 183 -0.58 7.45 20.26
CA THR A 183 0.76 7.06 19.78
C THR A 183 1.60 8.27 19.35
N ALA A 184 0.99 9.30 18.78
CA ALA A 184 1.67 10.52 18.34
C ALA A 184 2.01 11.48 19.49
N GLN A 185 1.34 11.37 20.64
CA GLN A 185 1.43 12.34 21.73
C GLN A 185 2.06 11.79 23.02
N TRP A 186 2.11 10.48 23.17
CA TRP A 186 2.78 9.86 24.29
C TRP A 186 4.30 9.86 24.08
N ASP A 187 5.01 10.45 25.02
CA ASP A 187 6.46 10.59 24.94
C ASP A 187 7.22 9.45 25.64
N LYS A 188 6.60 8.82 26.63
CA LYS A 188 7.25 7.84 27.54
C LYS A 188 6.89 6.39 27.24
N LEU A 189 5.71 6.16 26.66
CA LEU A 189 5.16 4.84 26.44
C LEU A 189 4.71 4.69 24.98
N ASP A 190 4.84 3.49 24.43
CA ASP A 190 4.19 3.13 23.17
C ASP A 190 2.69 2.85 23.46
N ALA A 191 1.85 3.85 23.22
CA ALA A 191 0.41 3.77 23.48
C ALA A 191 -0.25 2.56 22.82
N ARG A 192 0.17 2.23 21.60
CA ARG A 192 -0.38 1.08 20.87
C ARG A 192 -0.05 -0.21 21.60
N LYS A 193 1.20 -0.40 21.96
CA LYS A 193 1.66 -1.59 22.66
C LYS A 193 0.97 -1.74 24.01
N VAL A 194 0.97 -0.68 24.81
CA VAL A 194 0.37 -0.71 26.16
C VAL A 194 -1.12 -1.05 26.12
N ILE A 195 -1.89 -0.45 25.19
CA ILE A 195 -3.33 -0.70 25.10
C ILE A 195 -3.62 -2.12 24.60
N TYR A 196 -2.88 -2.62 23.61
CA TYR A 196 -3.08 -3.98 23.13
C TYR A 196 -2.65 -5.04 24.14
N ASP A 197 -1.47 -4.88 24.76
CA ASP A 197 -1.00 -5.79 25.80
C ASP A 197 -2.02 -5.86 26.96
N PHE A 198 -2.60 -4.71 27.37
CA PHE A 198 -3.62 -4.66 28.41
C PHE A 198 -4.95 -5.33 28.00
N VAL A 199 -5.37 -5.15 26.76
CA VAL A 199 -6.56 -5.85 26.21
C VAL A 199 -6.35 -7.36 26.22
N ASP A 200 -5.18 -7.82 25.79
CA ASP A 200 -4.84 -9.24 25.75
C ASP A 200 -4.78 -9.81 27.15
N GLU A 201 -4.11 -9.13 28.10
CA GLU A 201 -4.02 -9.54 29.51
C GLU A 201 -5.41 -9.71 30.16
N ILE A 202 -6.31 -8.74 29.99
CA ILE A 202 -7.67 -8.84 30.54
C ILE A 202 -8.44 -10.01 29.90
N ASN A 203 -8.33 -10.19 28.61
CA ASN A 203 -9.05 -11.22 27.90
C ASN A 203 -8.52 -12.63 28.21
N GLU A 204 -7.31 -12.76 28.71
CA GLU A 204 -6.74 -14.02 29.20
C GLU A 204 -7.14 -14.34 30.65
N MET A 205 -7.72 -13.39 31.41
CA MET A 205 -8.13 -13.62 32.80
C MET A 205 -9.37 -14.51 32.91
N GLY A 206 -9.32 -15.45 33.82
CA GLY A 206 -10.47 -16.28 34.22
C GLY A 206 -11.06 -17.14 33.10
N GLY A 207 -12.35 -17.01 32.85
CA GLY A 207 -13.07 -17.73 31.79
C GLY A 207 -13.00 -17.09 30.42
N GLY A 208 -12.18 -16.05 30.26
CA GLY A 208 -12.06 -15.22 29.07
C GLY A 208 -13.11 -14.12 29.01
N PHE A 209 -12.64 -12.90 28.75
CA PHE A 209 -13.48 -11.74 28.49
C PHE A 209 -13.38 -11.38 27.00
N HIS A 210 -14.28 -10.54 26.51
CA HIS A 210 -14.24 -9.99 25.15
C HIS A 210 -14.17 -8.46 25.21
N ILE A 211 -13.18 -7.97 25.97
CA ILE A 211 -12.92 -6.54 26.10
C ILE A 211 -12.17 -6.06 24.86
N THR A 212 -12.63 -4.95 24.31
CA THR A 212 -12.03 -4.33 23.13
C THR A 212 -11.21 -3.10 23.51
N LYS A 213 -10.30 -2.69 22.61
CA LYS A 213 -9.56 -1.43 22.76
C LYS A 213 -10.47 -0.21 22.93
N ASP A 214 -11.68 -0.24 22.32
CA ASP A 214 -12.70 0.81 22.41
C ASP A 214 -13.18 0.95 23.85
N PHE A 215 -13.43 -0.18 24.50
CA PHE A 215 -13.83 -0.21 25.89
C PHE A 215 -12.72 0.37 26.80
N VAL A 216 -11.48 -0.04 26.59
CA VAL A 216 -10.33 0.45 27.37
C VAL A 216 -10.17 1.97 27.21
N LEU A 217 -10.13 2.45 25.98
CA LEU A 217 -9.99 3.88 25.69
C LEU A 217 -11.15 4.70 26.28
N LYS A 218 -12.38 4.18 26.20
CA LYS A 218 -13.53 4.83 26.78
C LYS A 218 -13.50 4.85 28.30
N SER A 219 -13.01 3.78 28.91
CA SER A 219 -12.78 3.72 30.36
C SER A 219 -11.76 4.75 30.81
N CYS A 220 -10.70 4.97 30.03
CA CYS A 220 -9.72 6.03 30.34
C CYS A 220 -10.36 7.43 30.38
N LEU A 221 -11.29 7.73 29.44
CA LEU A 221 -11.99 9.03 29.46
C LEU A 221 -12.83 9.22 30.73
N VAL A 222 -13.47 8.14 31.19
CA VAL A 222 -14.27 8.17 32.43
C VAL A 222 -13.40 8.29 33.67
N LEU A 223 -12.33 7.50 33.76
CA LEU A 223 -11.45 7.43 34.92
C LEU A 223 -10.59 8.69 35.08
N CYS A 224 -10.31 9.39 33.99
CA CYS A 224 -9.58 10.68 34.05
C CYS A 224 -10.50 11.89 34.24
N ASP A 225 -11.77 11.70 34.62
CA ASP A 225 -12.76 12.75 34.86
C ASP A 225 -12.87 13.79 33.73
N PHE A 226 -13.00 13.32 32.48
CA PHE A 226 -13.26 14.22 31.38
C PHE A 226 -14.75 14.62 31.33
N GLU A 227 -14.99 15.91 31.12
CA GLU A 227 -16.37 16.45 31.06
C GLU A 227 -17.17 15.83 29.93
N ASP A 228 -16.54 15.52 28.81
CA ASP A 228 -17.15 14.85 27.66
C ASP A 228 -16.44 13.49 27.41
N ILE A 229 -17.16 12.41 27.67
CA ILE A 229 -16.70 11.03 27.47
C ILE A 229 -17.01 10.50 26.05
N SER A 230 -17.51 11.34 25.17
CA SER A 230 -17.76 10.94 23.78
C SER A 230 -16.44 10.77 23.02
N PHE A 231 -16.40 9.79 22.13
CA PHE A 231 -15.29 9.63 21.21
C PHE A 231 -15.31 10.74 20.16
N LYS A 232 -14.80 11.93 20.53
CA LYS A 232 -14.58 13.06 19.64
C LYS A 232 -13.12 13.41 19.62
N VAL A 233 -12.64 13.88 18.49
CA VAL A 233 -11.23 14.29 18.29
C VAL A 233 -10.82 15.32 19.34
N ASP A 234 -11.70 16.24 19.70
CA ASP A 234 -11.44 17.31 20.68
C ASP A 234 -11.09 16.78 22.07
N ASN A 235 -11.60 15.59 22.43
CA ASN A 235 -11.29 14.95 23.72
C ASN A 235 -9.90 14.30 23.76
N PHE A 236 -9.26 14.13 22.62
CA PHE A 236 -7.95 13.48 22.51
C PHE A 236 -6.83 14.46 22.17
N ASN A 237 -6.94 15.69 22.69
CA ASN A 237 -5.89 16.68 22.63
C ASN A 237 -4.68 16.28 23.50
N ARG A 238 -3.54 16.95 23.30
CA ARG A 238 -2.28 16.63 23.99
C ARG A 238 -2.41 16.61 25.51
N THR A 239 -3.15 17.55 26.09
CA THR A 239 -3.33 17.66 27.55
C THR A 239 -4.07 16.43 28.08
N ASN A 240 -5.14 16.01 27.41
CA ASN A 240 -5.93 14.88 27.83
C ASN A 240 -5.17 13.56 27.62
N MET A 241 -4.40 13.46 26.53
CA MET A 241 -3.59 12.27 26.26
C MET A 241 -2.47 12.06 27.27
N LEU A 242 -1.89 13.13 27.78
CA LEU A 242 -0.90 13.04 28.87
C LEU A 242 -1.54 12.58 30.18
N LYS A 243 -2.78 13.00 30.49
CA LYS A 243 -3.52 12.52 31.68
C LYS A 243 -3.85 11.02 31.56
N ILE A 244 -4.15 10.52 30.39
CA ILE A 244 -4.41 9.08 30.17
C ILE A 244 -3.12 8.26 30.30
N GLN A 245 -1.97 8.85 30.00
CA GLN A 245 -0.67 8.19 30.13
C GLN A 245 -0.23 8.02 31.62
N GLU A 246 -0.65 8.89 32.52
CA GLU A 246 -0.37 8.83 33.96
C GLU A 246 -1.19 7.75 34.67
#